data_e8c51f3ff562a21541da914199093943
#
_entry.id   e8c51f3ff562a21541da914199093943
#
_cell.length_a   1.000
_cell.length_b   1.000
_cell.length_c   1.000
_cell.angle_alpha   90.00
_cell.angle_beta   90.00
_cell.angle_gamma   90.00
#
_symmetry.space_group_name_H-M   'P 1'
#
loop_
_entity.id
_entity.type
_entity.pdbx_description
1 polymer ?
#
loop_
_entity_poly.entity_id
_entity_poly.type
_entity_poly.pdbx_seq_one_letter_code
_entity_poly.pdbx_strand_id
1 'polypeptide(L)'
;SGLALAMLGGVMTATAASAAPIDIGPAVGSAVPALHLVDKAGAAPTVKSLSGPNGVVLVFTRSAAWCPFCMSQLISLRNAPAALAKRGYNIAAISYDSPEVLAGFAAKRDINYPLLSDSGSVTIDAFGLRDPQYKPGSMAYGVPQPAIFVVASDGTVRASLAEAGYKTRPPLDAVLKAIDALPAR
;
A
#
# COMPACT_ATOMS: atom_id res chain seq x y z
N SER A 1 -0.88 64.14 10.37
CA SER A 1 -0.03 63.03 10.82
C SER A 1 -0.90 61.81 10.98
N GLY A 2 -0.91 60.93 9.98
CA GLY A 2 -1.66 59.66 10.01
C GLY A 2 -0.65 58.51 9.90
N LEU A 3 -0.58 57.72 10.96
CA LEU A 3 0.17 56.42 10.97
C LEU A 3 -0.69 55.34 10.32
N ALA A 4 -0.24 54.82 9.20
CA ALA A 4 -0.81 53.62 8.62
C ALA A 4 -0.15 52.39 9.22
N LEU A 5 -0.92 51.56 9.95
CA LEU A 5 -0.50 50.33 10.53
C LEU A 5 -0.69 49.20 9.49
N ALA A 6 0.40 48.74 8.89
CA ALA A 6 0.38 47.60 7.97
C ALA A 6 0.32 46.30 8.77
N MET A 7 -0.82 45.59 8.68
CA MET A 7 -0.97 44.21 9.19
C MET A 7 -0.32 43.24 8.20
N LEU A 8 0.86 42.67 8.53
CA LEU A 8 1.40 41.53 7.85
C LEU A 8 0.68 40.26 8.30
N GLY A 9 -0.23 39.79 7.47
CA GLY A 9 -0.84 38.47 7.66
C GLY A 9 0.14 37.36 7.26
N GLY A 10 0.76 36.73 8.25
CA GLY A 10 1.59 35.55 8.03
C GLY A 10 0.72 34.34 7.68
N VAL A 11 0.79 33.86 6.44
CA VAL A 11 0.20 32.57 6.05
C VAL A 11 1.06 31.45 6.64
N MET A 12 0.57 30.83 7.73
CA MET A 12 1.14 29.59 8.25
C MET A 12 0.80 28.45 7.30
N THR A 13 1.74 28.07 6.46
CA THR A 13 1.66 26.79 5.72
C THR A 13 1.92 25.65 6.71
N ALA A 14 0.85 24.96 7.12
CA ALA A 14 0.97 23.73 7.86
C ALA A 14 1.58 22.64 6.94
N THR A 15 2.87 22.38 7.08
CA THR A 15 3.52 21.20 6.52
C THR A 15 2.95 19.99 7.27
N ALA A 16 2.19 19.15 6.57
CA ALA A 16 1.80 17.84 7.11
C ALA A 16 3.08 17.08 7.44
N ALA A 17 3.32 16.84 8.72
CA ALA A 17 4.45 16.04 9.15
C ALA A 17 4.24 14.60 8.63
N SER A 18 5.13 14.13 7.76
CA SER A 18 5.21 12.73 7.39
C SER A 18 5.60 11.92 8.63
N ALA A 19 4.93 10.79 8.87
CA ALA A 19 5.32 9.90 9.95
C ALA A 19 6.72 9.34 9.67
N ALA A 20 7.45 8.98 10.74
CA ALA A 20 8.78 8.39 10.59
C ALA A 20 8.69 7.06 9.83
N PRO A 21 9.59 6.80 8.88
CA PRO A 21 9.68 5.51 8.22
C PRO A 21 10.04 4.42 9.24
N ILE A 22 9.46 3.24 9.05
CA ILE A 22 9.75 2.04 9.86
C ILE A 22 10.17 0.89 8.95
N ASP A 23 10.98 0.00 9.50
CA ASP A 23 11.41 -1.23 8.82
C ASP A 23 10.56 -2.41 9.31
N ILE A 24 9.68 -2.90 8.44
CA ILE A 24 8.78 -4.04 8.72
C ILE A 24 8.65 -4.93 7.49
N GLY A 25 8.34 -6.19 7.72
CA GLY A 25 8.16 -7.17 6.64
C GLY A 25 9.47 -7.75 6.11
N PRO A 26 9.45 -8.38 4.94
CA PRO A 26 10.62 -9.00 4.34
C PRO A 26 11.67 -7.95 3.96
N ALA A 27 12.94 -8.25 4.26
CA ALA A 27 14.05 -7.34 4.01
C ALA A 27 14.30 -7.11 2.50
N VAL A 28 14.79 -5.93 2.15
CA VAL A 28 15.26 -5.66 0.78
C VAL A 28 16.37 -6.65 0.40
N GLY A 29 16.26 -7.24 -0.79
CA GLY A 29 17.15 -8.28 -1.29
C GLY A 29 16.71 -9.70 -0.96
N SER A 30 15.75 -9.90 -0.05
CA SER A 30 15.18 -11.23 0.23
C SER A 30 14.06 -11.59 -0.75
N ALA A 31 13.75 -12.88 -0.87
CA ALA A 31 12.56 -13.33 -1.58
C ALA A 31 11.31 -13.05 -0.73
N VAL A 32 10.22 -12.63 -1.38
CA VAL A 32 8.91 -12.54 -0.71
C VAL A 32 8.38 -13.94 -0.37
N PRO A 33 7.65 -14.08 0.75
CA PRO A 33 6.93 -15.31 1.06
C PRO A 33 5.91 -15.67 -0.04
N ALA A 34 5.49 -16.94 -0.07
CA ALA A 34 4.41 -17.39 -0.95
C ALA A 34 3.12 -16.59 -0.67
N LEU A 35 2.43 -16.21 -1.73
CA LEU A 35 1.16 -15.50 -1.62
C LEU A 35 0.00 -16.52 -1.50
N HIS A 36 -0.80 -16.38 -0.45
CA HIS A 36 -2.04 -17.14 -0.22
C HIS A 36 -3.23 -16.19 -0.34
N LEU A 37 -3.46 -15.68 -1.53
CA LEU A 37 -4.43 -14.63 -1.84
C LEU A 37 -5.51 -15.14 -2.78
N VAL A 38 -6.65 -14.49 -2.76
CA VAL A 38 -7.77 -14.75 -3.68
C VAL A 38 -8.20 -13.45 -4.34
N ASP A 39 -8.37 -13.48 -5.66
CA ASP A 39 -8.93 -12.37 -6.42
C ASP A 39 -10.46 -12.41 -6.46
N LYS A 40 -11.08 -11.42 -7.12
CA LYS A 40 -12.54 -11.33 -7.30
C LYS A 40 -13.18 -12.50 -8.08
N ALA A 41 -12.38 -13.27 -8.80
CA ALA A 41 -12.83 -14.44 -9.56
C ALA A 41 -12.56 -15.77 -8.84
N GLY A 42 -11.99 -15.71 -7.63
CA GLY A 42 -11.60 -16.89 -6.86
C GLY A 42 -10.26 -17.50 -7.26
N ALA A 43 -9.50 -16.83 -8.16
CA ALA A 43 -8.19 -17.30 -8.55
C ALA A 43 -7.12 -16.93 -7.51
N ALA A 44 -6.08 -17.77 -7.40
CA ALA A 44 -4.94 -17.58 -6.53
C ALA A 44 -3.75 -16.97 -7.30
N PRO A 45 -3.55 -15.64 -7.26
CA PRO A 45 -2.47 -15.02 -8.00
C PRO A 45 -1.11 -15.31 -7.36
N THR A 46 -0.08 -15.33 -8.21
CA THR A 46 1.33 -15.43 -7.81
C THR A 46 2.04 -14.09 -8.07
N VAL A 47 3.23 -13.89 -7.50
CA VAL A 47 4.05 -12.72 -7.83
C VAL A 47 4.24 -12.61 -9.35
N LYS A 48 4.53 -13.73 -10.02
CA LYS A 48 4.74 -13.76 -11.46
C LYS A 48 3.50 -13.34 -12.25
N SER A 49 2.32 -13.83 -11.88
CA SER A 49 1.07 -13.47 -12.58
C SER A 49 0.63 -12.02 -12.34
N LEU A 50 1.03 -11.43 -11.21
CA LEU A 50 0.77 -10.02 -10.87
C LEU A 50 1.79 -9.06 -11.50
N SER A 51 2.97 -9.55 -11.86
CA SER A 51 4.09 -8.71 -12.31
C SER A 51 3.90 -8.18 -13.72
N GLY A 52 4.33 -6.92 -13.91
CA GLY A 52 4.75 -6.41 -15.21
C GLY A 52 6.17 -6.92 -15.56
N PRO A 53 6.77 -6.39 -16.65
CA PRO A 53 8.11 -6.81 -17.09
C PRO A 53 9.18 -6.76 -16.00
N ASN A 54 9.13 -5.78 -15.12
CA ASN A 54 10.11 -5.57 -14.07
C ASN A 54 9.62 -6.04 -12.67
N GLY A 55 8.30 -6.18 -12.47
CA GLY A 55 7.77 -6.65 -11.19
C GLY A 55 6.40 -6.07 -10.84
N VAL A 56 6.10 -6.07 -9.54
CA VAL A 56 4.82 -5.62 -8.99
C VAL A 56 5.04 -4.79 -7.72
N VAL A 57 4.20 -3.79 -7.52
CA VAL A 57 4.08 -3.05 -6.25
C VAL A 57 2.94 -3.67 -5.45
N LEU A 58 3.25 -4.26 -4.30
CA LEU A 58 2.29 -4.84 -3.37
C LEU A 58 1.97 -3.83 -2.27
N VAL A 59 0.70 -3.46 -2.14
CA VAL A 59 0.22 -2.48 -1.15
C VAL A 59 -0.60 -3.22 -0.09
N PHE A 60 -0.04 -3.38 1.10
CA PHE A 60 -0.78 -3.95 2.23
C PHE A 60 -1.57 -2.85 2.93
N THR A 61 -2.87 -3.05 3.05
CA THR A 61 -3.81 -2.12 3.68
C THR A 61 -4.75 -2.85 4.64
N ARG A 62 -5.33 -2.13 5.61
CA ARG A 62 -6.10 -2.75 6.69
C ARG A 62 -7.47 -3.23 6.22
N SER A 63 -8.32 -2.31 5.75
CA SER A 63 -9.67 -2.65 5.27
C SER A 63 -10.23 -1.60 4.32
N ALA A 64 -10.87 -2.08 3.25
CA ALA A 64 -11.68 -1.29 2.34
C ALA A 64 -13.13 -1.10 2.85
N ALA A 65 -13.51 -1.78 3.94
CA ALA A 65 -14.87 -1.71 4.49
C ALA A 65 -15.03 -0.64 5.57
N TRP A 66 -14.05 -0.52 6.49
CA TRP A 66 -14.20 0.30 7.69
C TRP A 66 -13.02 1.25 7.98
N CYS A 67 -11.92 1.18 7.23
CA CYS A 67 -10.73 2.01 7.46
C CYS A 67 -10.72 3.23 6.52
N PRO A 68 -11.09 4.44 6.98
CA PRO A 68 -11.16 5.61 6.08
C PRO A 68 -9.81 5.97 5.44
N PHE A 69 -8.70 5.85 6.18
CA PHE A 69 -7.35 6.09 5.65
C PHE A 69 -6.96 5.08 4.56
N CYS A 70 -7.41 3.83 4.72
CA CYS A 70 -7.18 2.77 3.73
C CYS A 70 -7.98 3.03 2.45
N MET A 71 -9.27 3.37 2.60
CA MET A 71 -10.12 3.73 1.45
C MET A 71 -9.55 4.92 0.68
N SER A 72 -9.10 5.97 1.38
CA SER A 72 -8.45 7.13 0.77
C SER A 72 -7.19 6.75 0.01
N GLN A 73 -6.33 5.89 0.58
CA GLN A 73 -5.13 5.40 -0.10
C GLN A 73 -5.49 4.63 -1.37
N LEU A 74 -6.41 3.66 -1.29
CA LEU A 74 -6.82 2.88 -2.45
C LEU A 74 -7.37 3.75 -3.57
N ILE A 75 -8.15 4.78 -3.25
CA ILE A 75 -8.68 5.74 -4.22
C ILE A 75 -7.55 6.60 -4.83
N SER A 76 -6.61 7.08 -4.03
CA SER A 76 -5.49 7.90 -4.52
C SER A 76 -4.57 7.15 -5.47
N LEU A 77 -4.49 5.82 -5.33
CA LEU A 77 -3.67 4.96 -6.18
C LEU A 77 -4.30 4.62 -7.54
N ARG A 78 -5.48 5.14 -7.89
CA ARG A 78 -6.09 4.93 -9.23
C ARG A 78 -5.21 5.38 -10.39
N ASN A 79 -4.35 6.36 -10.18
CA ASN A 79 -3.38 6.82 -11.18
C ASN A 79 -2.07 6.01 -11.21
N ALA A 80 -1.87 5.13 -10.22
CA ALA A 80 -0.64 4.35 -10.09
C ALA A 80 -0.40 3.37 -11.25
N PRO A 81 -1.42 2.65 -11.81
CA PRO A 81 -1.19 1.71 -12.89
C PRO A 81 -0.47 2.32 -14.08
N ALA A 82 -0.91 3.49 -14.55
CA ALA A 82 -0.28 4.16 -15.70
C ALA A 82 1.14 4.64 -15.41
N ALA A 83 1.39 5.18 -14.21
CA ALA A 83 2.71 5.66 -13.80
C ALA A 83 3.71 4.51 -13.58
N LEU A 84 3.26 3.40 -13.01
CA LEU A 84 4.06 2.21 -12.76
C LEU A 84 4.34 1.41 -14.03
N ALA A 85 3.36 1.31 -14.95
CA ALA A 85 3.54 0.63 -16.23
C ALA A 85 4.67 1.24 -17.07
N LYS A 86 4.86 2.56 -17.03
CA LYS A 86 6.01 3.24 -17.66
C LYS A 86 7.37 2.76 -17.14
N ARG A 87 7.41 2.18 -15.95
CA ARG A 87 8.58 1.62 -15.28
C ARG A 87 8.62 0.10 -15.32
N GLY A 88 7.66 -0.53 -16.02
CA GLY A 88 7.55 -1.98 -16.12
C GLY A 88 6.99 -2.68 -14.88
N TYR A 89 6.32 -1.95 -13.99
CA TYR A 89 5.70 -2.49 -12.80
C TYR A 89 4.18 -2.46 -12.91
N ASN A 90 3.54 -3.49 -12.35
CA ASN A 90 2.11 -3.48 -12.04
C ASN A 90 1.90 -3.12 -10.56
N ILE A 91 0.63 -3.04 -10.14
CA ILE A 91 0.24 -2.81 -8.74
C ILE A 91 -0.87 -3.77 -8.35
N ALA A 92 -0.86 -4.24 -7.10
CA ALA A 92 -1.97 -4.91 -6.46
C ALA A 92 -2.06 -4.49 -4.98
N ALA A 93 -3.27 -4.35 -4.45
CA ALA A 93 -3.46 -4.10 -3.03
C ALA A 93 -4.01 -5.35 -2.34
N ILE A 94 -3.63 -5.54 -1.08
CA ILE A 94 -3.91 -6.72 -0.28
C ILE A 94 -4.54 -6.26 1.04
N SER A 95 -5.65 -6.87 1.43
CA SER A 95 -6.24 -6.71 2.75
C SER A 95 -6.83 -8.02 3.27
N TYR A 96 -7.21 -8.05 4.54
CA TYR A 96 -7.87 -9.20 5.15
C TYR A 96 -9.38 -9.28 4.82
N ASP A 97 -9.93 -8.27 4.10
CA ASP A 97 -11.33 -8.28 3.69
C ASP A 97 -11.64 -9.45 2.76
N SER A 98 -12.90 -9.87 2.73
CA SER A 98 -13.34 -10.91 1.80
C SER A 98 -13.31 -10.45 0.34
N PRO A 99 -13.26 -11.38 -0.63
CA PRO A 99 -13.30 -11.02 -2.06
C PRO A 99 -14.53 -10.18 -2.44
N GLU A 100 -15.70 -10.47 -1.83
CA GLU A 100 -16.96 -9.74 -2.08
C GLU A 100 -16.87 -8.29 -1.62
N VAL A 101 -16.30 -8.05 -0.44
CA VAL A 101 -16.08 -6.69 0.11
C VAL A 101 -15.17 -5.89 -0.83
N LEU A 102 -14.06 -6.50 -1.25
CA LEU A 102 -13.10 -5.86 -2.13
C LEU A 102 -13.69 -5.59 -3.52
N ALA A 103 -14.44 -6.53 -4.08
CA ALA A 103 -15.12 -6.35 -5.37
C ALA A 103 -16.16 -5.23 -5.32
N GLY A 104 -16.95 -5.17 -4.26
CA GLY A 104 -17.93 -4.11 -4.02
C GLY A 104 -17.28 -2.74 -3.87
N PHE A 105 -16.18 -2.63 -3.13
CA PHE A 105 -15.41 -1.38 -3.00
C PHE A 105 -14.82 -0.96 -4.34
N ALA A 106 -14.19 -1.89 -5.07
CA ALA A 106 -13.58 -1.62 -6.37
C ALA A 106 -14.60 -1.08 -7.37
N ALA A 107 -15.78 -1.70 -7.47
CA ALA A 107 -16.86 -1.27 -8.35
C ALA A 107 -17.39 0.13 -7.97
N LYS A 108 -17.62 0.36 -6.66
CA LYS A 108 -18.16 1.63 -6.14
C LYS A 108 -17.18 2.81 -6.29
N ARG A 109 -15.89 2.55 -6.34
CA ARG A 109 -14.82 3.57 -6.32
C ARG A 109 -13.99 3.60 -7.59
N ASP A 110 -14.40 2.89 -8.63
CA ASP A 110 -13.70 2.81 -9.93
C ASP A 110 -12.22 2.45 -9.76
N ILE A 111 -11.92 1.45 -8.91
CA ILE A 111 -10.56 0.96 -8.73
C ILE A 111 -10.19 0.11 -9.95
N ASN A 112 -9.11 0.48 -10.61
CA ASN A 112 -8.66 -0.06 -11.90
C ASN A 112 -7.41 -0.96 -11.79
N TYR A 113 -7.15 -1.49 -10.59
CA TYR A 113 -6.06 -2.44 -10.32
C TYR A 113 -6.56 -3.54 -9.37
N PRO A 114 -5.89 -4.71 -9.29
CA PRO A 114 -6.32 -5.82 -8.44
C PRO A 114 -6.38 -5.46 -6.96
N LEU A 115 -7.51 -5.78 -6.32
CA LEU A 115 -7.66 -5.86 -4.88
C LEU A 115 -7.75 -7.35 -4.53
N LEU A 116 -6.86 -7.82 -3.66
CA LEU A 116 -6.65 -9.22 -3.34
C LEU A 116 -7.01 -9.50 -1.88
N SER A 117 -7.78 -10.55 -1.66
CA SER A 117 -8.23 -10.97 -0.35
C SER A 117 -7.22 -11.90 0.32
N ASP A 118 -6.86 -11.59 1.54
CA ASP A 118 -6.16 -12.45 2.50
C ASP A 118 -7.04 -12.64 3.75
N SER A 119 -8.27 -13.16 3.56
CA SER A 119 -9.28 -13.25 4.63
C SER A 119 -8.84 -14.09 5.84
N GLY A 120 -7.85 -14.97 5.67
CA GLY A 120 -7.22 -15.73 6.75
C GLY A 120 -5.96 -15.09 7.32
N SER A 121 -5.52 -13.94 6.79
CA SER A 121 -4.28 -13.24 7.13
C SER A 121 -3.01 -14.11 6.99
N VAL A 122 -3.03 -15.12 6.11
CA VAL A 122 -1.92 -16.05 5.92
C VAL A 122 -0.72 -15.37 5.26
N THR A 123 -0.97 -14.60 4.22
CA THR A 123 0.06 -13.79 3.55
C THR A 123 0.54 -12.65 4.45
N ILE A 124 -0.39 -11.96 5.13
CA ILE A 124 -0.07 -10.89 6.10
C ILE A 124 0.88 -11.41 7.17
N ASP A 125 0.61 -12.61 7.71
CA ASP A 125 1.47 -13.25 8.72
C ASP A 125 2.82 -13.66 8.16
N ALA A 126 2.84 -14.27 6.98
CA ALA A 126 4.06 -14.68 6.32
C ALA A 126 4.99 -13.48 6.02
N PHE A 127 4.42 -12.31 5.73
CA PHE A 127 5.17 -11.07 5.57
C PHE A 127 5.56 -10.41 6.91
N GLY A 128 5.14 -10.96 8.06
CA GLY A 128 5.43 -10.36 9.38
C GLY A 128 4.70 -9.05 9.61
N LEU A 129 3.56 -8.83 8.97
CA LEU A 129 2.85 -7.56 8.98
C LEU A 129 1.66 -7.51 9.92
N ARG A 130 1.22 -8.64 10.53
CA ARG A 130 0.06 -8.60 11.44
C ARG A 130 0.24 -7.53 12.51
N ASP A 131 -0.76 -6.66 12.65
CA ASP A 131 -0.72 -5.59 13.64
C ASP A 131 -0.92 -6.17 15.06
N PRO A 132 0.10 -6.11 15.93
CA PRO A 132 0.08 -6.77 17.22
C PRO A 132 -0.84 -6.09 18.25
N GLN A 133 -1.32 -4.88 17.96
CA GLN A 133 -2.22 -4.17 18.89
C GLN A 133 -3.61 -4.81 18.98
N TYR A 134 -4.04 -5.58 17.96
CA TYR A 134 -5.36 -6.21 17.92
C TYR A 134 -5.28 -7.67 18.36
N LYS A 135 -6.08 -8.00 19.37
CA LYS A 135 -6.15 -9.36 19.96
C LYS A 135 -7.27 -10.18 19.32
N PRO A 136 -7.21 -11.53 19.40
CA PRO A 136 -8.31 -12.40 18.97
C PRO A 136 -9.65 -11.94 19.55
N GLY A 137 -10.70 -11.99 18.71
CA GLY A 137 -12.04 -11.48 19.05
C GLY A 137 -12.26 -9.99 18.73
N SER A 138 -11.21 -9.22 18.43
CA SER A 138 -11.36 -7.86 17.90
C SER A 138 -11.75 -7.89 16.43
N MET A 139 -12.62 -6.97 15.99
CA MET A 139 -12.98 -6.80 14.57
C MET A 139 -11.75 -6.58 13.68
N ALA A 140 -10.74 -5.90 14.19
CA ALA A 140 -9.51 -5.61 13.45
C ALA A 140 -8.41 -6.68 13.62
N TYR A 141 -8.70 -7.80 14.30
CA TYR A 141 -7.73 -8.88 14.42
C TYR A 141 -7.39 -9.46 13.05
N GLY A 142 -6.11 -9.52 12.73
CA GLY A 142 -5.63 -10.01 11.44
C GLY A 142 -5.26 -8.92 10.43
N VAL A 143 -5.58 -7.65 10.70
CA VAL A 143 -5.16 -6.56 9.81
C VAL A 143 -3.63 -6.42 9.77
N PRO A 144 -3.06 -6.01 8.62
CA PRO A 144 -1.65 -5.69 8.57
C PRO A 144 -1.35 -4.30 9.14
N GLN A 145 -0.14 -4.12 9.64
CA GLN A 145 0.50 -2.81 9.60
C GLN A 145 0.68 -2.42 8.13
N PRO A 146 0.26 -1.21 7.73
CA PRO A 146 0.30 -0.82 6.33
C PRO A 146 1.74 -0.70 5.82
N ALA A 147 2.00 -1.32 4.68
CA ALA A 147 3.31 -1.30 4.03
C ALA A 147 3.17 -1.42 2.50
N ILE A 148 4.18 -0.94 1.79
CA ILE A 148 4.29 -1.07 0.33
C ILE A 148 5.62 -1.73 0.02
N PHE A 149 5.59 -2.79 -0.81
CA PHE A 149 6.79 -3.48 -1.28
C PHE A 149 6.90 -3.37 -2.79
N VAL A 150 8.05 -2.93 -3.27
CA VAL A 150 8.42 -3.05 -4.67
C VAL A 150 9.09 -4.41 -4.84
N VAL A 151 8.47 -5.29 -5.59
CA VAL A 151 8.90 -6.68 -5.76
C VAL A 151 9.26 -6.91 -7.23
N ALA A 152 10.44 -7.44 -7.48
CA ALA A 152 10.88 -7.80 -8.80
C ALA A 152 10.10 -9.01 -9.34
N SER A 153 10.10 -9.23 -10.66
CA SER A 153 9.40 -10.35 -11.30
C SER A 153 9.90 -11.74 -10.88
N ASP A 154 11.11 -11.81 -10.33
CA ASP A 154 11.69 -13.02 -9.72
C ASP A 154 11.28 -13.23 -8.25
N GLY A 155 10.50 -12.32 -7.68
CA GLY A 155 10.06 -12.37 -6.29
C GLY A 155 11.00 -11.70 -5.29
N THR A 156 12.06 -11.03 -5.72
CA THR A 156 12.99 -10.33 -4.82
C THR A 156 12.42 -8.98 -4.39
N VAL A 157 12.43 -8.68 -3.10
CA VAL A 157 12.08 -7.34 -2.57
C VAL A 157 13.15 -6.33 -2.99
N ARG A 158 12.74 -5.26 -3.69
CA ARG A 158 13.64 -4.22 -4.18
C ARG A 158 13.56 -2.94 -3.36
N ALA A 159 12.40 -2.66 -2.78
CA ALA A 159 12.20 -1.56 -1.84
C ALA A 159 11.05 -1.89 -0.90
N SER A 160 11.12 -1.35 0.32
CA SER A 160 10.07 -1.40 1.33
C SER A 160 9.78 0.02 1.80
N LEU A 161 8.50 0.39 1.86
CA LEU A 161 8.04 1.68 2.34
C LEU A 161 6.94 1.44 3.36
N ALA A 162 7.20 1.85 4.58
CA ALA A 162 6.21 1.84 5.66
C ALA A 162 6.44 3.04 6.57
N GLU A 163 5.37 3.53 7.18
CA GLU A 163 5.41 4.65 8.12
C GLU A 163 4.81 4.23 9.46
N ALA A 164 5.30 4.83 10.55
CA ALA A 164 4.80 4.57 11.88
C ALA A 164 3.31 4.90 11.98
N GLY A 165 2.53 3.97 12.56
CA GLY A 165 1.08 4.11 12.71
C GLY A 165 0.30 3.72 11.45
N TYR A 166 -1.01 4.03 11.45
CA TYR A 166 -1.92 3.61 10.37
C TYR A 166 -2.61 4.77 9.66
N LYS A 167 -2.39 6.00 10.08
CA LYS A 167 -3.08 7.19 9.55
C LYS A 167 -2.36 7.79 8.35
N THR A 168 -1.05 7.72 8.34
CA THR A 168 -0.21 8.18 7.23
C THR A 168 0.21 7.01 6.34
N ARG A 169 0.47 7.31 5.07
CA ARG A 169 0.84 6.33 4.05
C ARG A 169 1.88 6.92 3.13
N PRO A 170 2.90 6.14 2.71
CA PRO A 170 3.78 6.57 1.65
C PRO A 170 2.97 6.96 0.40
N PRO A 171 3.12 8.18 -0.12
CA PRO A 171 2.41 8.59 -1.33
C PRO A 171 2.97 7.90 -2.58
N LEU A 172 2.21 7.90 -3.68
CA LEU A 172 2.66 7.31 -4.95
C LEU A 172 4.03 7.84 -5.39
N ASP A 173 4.27 9.14 -5.23
CA ASP A 173 5.55 9.76 -5.61
C ASP A 173 6.74 9.17 -4.84
N ALA A 174 6.56 8.79 -3.58
CA ALA A 174 7.61 8.11 -2.82
C ALA A 174 7.91 6.71 -3.40
N VAL A 175 6.87 5.99 -3.83
CA VAL A 175 7.01 4.68 -4.49
C VAL A 175 7.74 4.84 -5.82
N LEU A 176 7.36 5.83 -6.64
CA LEU A 176 8.00 6.09 -7.93
C LEU A 176 9.47 6.49 -7.75
N LYS A 177 9.79 7.34 -6.79
CA LYS A 177 11.19 7.69 -6.44
C LYS A 177 11.99 6.48 -6.00
N ALA A 178 11.41 5.60 -5.18
CA ALA A 178 12.08 4.38 -4.75
C ALA A 178 12.39 3.47 -5.95
N ILE A 179 11.47 3.33 -6.91
CA ILE A 179 11.69 2.55 -8.13
C ILE A 179 12.78 3.21 -9.00
N ASP A 180 12.71 4.53 -9.19
CA ASP A 180 13.67 5.28 -10.03
C ASP A 180 15.09 5.25 -9.46
N ALA A 181 15.24 5.07 -8.14
CA ALA A 181 16.52 4.93 -7.47
C ALA A 181 17.10 3.50 -7.50
N LEU A 182 16.34 2.50 -8.01
CA LEU A 182 16.87 1.14 -8.12
C LEU A 182 17.97 1.05 -9.17
N PRO A 183 19.05 0.27 -8.92
CA PRO A 183 20.07 0.05 -9.93
C PRO A 183 19.45 -0.63 -11.17
N ALA A 184 19.94 -0.22 -12.35
CA ALA A 184 19.59 -0.85 -13.62
C ALA A 184 19.89 -2.36 -13.56
N ARG A 185 19.02 -3.16 -14.18
CA ARG A 185 19.21 -4.61 -14.31
C ARG A 185 20.01 -4.94 -15.55
#